data_f6895e145f52aa44492243aca96638a2
#
_entry.id   f6895e145f52aa44492243aca96638a2
#
_cell.length_a   1.000
_cell.length_b   1.000
_cell.length_c   1.000
_cell.angle_alpha   90.00
_cell.angle_beta   90.00
_cell.angle_gamma   90.00
#
_symmetry.space_group_name_H-M   'P 1'
#
loop_
_entity.id
_entity.type
_entity.pdbx_description
1 polymer ?
#
loop_
_entity_poly.entity_id
_entity_poly.type
_entity_poly.pdbx_seq_one_letter_code
_entity_poly.pdbx_strand_id
1 'polypeptide(L)'
;MALVVDASVGLKWVLQEPDSHLAEALARSEPDLLVPDFWLNEATNVLWLQVRRKLFTPDEAREGLVLLRAQVEPTPTAHMRLHDLALDISIAIDHSTYDTLYLAFAVAMGASAVVATDGPFLRSMRAHPDPSLSAMVLSLDAWARSQGGGESPAE
;
A
#
# COMPACT_ATOMS: atom_id res chain seq x y z
N MET A 1 1.31 -5.60 -14.85
CA MET A 1 0.21 -4.69 -14.54
C MET A 1 0.56 -3.88 -13.30
N ALA A 2 0.10 -2.65 -13.21
CA ALA A 2 0.41 -1.78 -12.10
C ALA A 2 -0.23 -2.24 -10.79
N LEU A 3 0.51 -2.12 -9.69
CA LEU A 3 0.04 -2.34 -8.32
C LEU A 3 0.17 -1.06 -7.52
N VAL A 4 -0.83 -0.78 -6.70
CA VAL A 4 -0.76 0.28 -5.70
C VAL A 4 -0.30 -0.32 -4.37
N VAL A 5 0.62 0.34 -3.70
CA VAL A 5 1.00 0.00 -2.33
C VAL A 5 0.57 1.10 -1.38
N ASP A 6 0.03 0.74 -0.22
CA ASP A 6 -0.27 1.71 0.81
C ASP A 6 0.99 2.08 1.63
N ALA A 7 0.86 3.06 2.52
CA ALA A 7 2.01 3.51 3.31
C ALA A 7 2.54 2.42 4.25
N SER A 8 1.69 1.53 4.74
CA SER A 8 2.11 0.44 5.64
C SER A 8 3.05 -0.54 4.95
N VAL A 9 2.85 -0.81 3.66
CA VAL A 9 3.77 -1.64 2.86
C VAL A 9 5.06 -0.90 2.56
N GLY A 10 4.97 0.33 2.05
CA GLY A 10 6.15 1.13 1.71
C GLY A 10 7.08 1.40 2.90
N LEU A 11 6.52 1.62 4.07
CA LEU A 11 7.30 1.81 5.30
C LEU A 11 8.17 0.61 5.66
N LYS A 12 7.81 -0.61 5.25
CA LYS A 12 8.63 -1.81 5.45
C LYS A 12 9.94 -1.79 4.67
N TRP A 13 10.08 -0.90 3.70
CA TRP A 13 11.37 -0.69 3.01
C TRP A 13 12.40 0.04 3.86
N VAL A 14 11.96 0.76 4.88
CA VAL A 14 12.83 1.55 5.78
C VAL A 14 12.73 1.11 7.24
N LEU A 15 11.64 0.45 7.64
CA LEU A 15 11.47 -0.13 8.97
C LEU A 15 11.76 -1.63 8.93
N GLN A 16 12.47 -2.13 9.95
CA GLN A 16 12.69 -3.57 10.09
C GLN A 16 11.52 -4.20 10.82
N GLU A 17 10.66 -4.87 10.08
CA GLU A 17 9.51 -5.61 10.57
C GLU A 17 9.59 -7.07 10.09
N PRO A 18 8.87 -8.03 10.70
CA PRO A 18 9.01 -9.45 10.35
C PRO A 18 8.78 -9.79 8.90
N ASP A 19 7.92 -9.05 8.20
CA ASP A 19 7.56 -9.24 6.80
C ASP A 19 8.19 -8.22 5.83
N SER A 20 9.20 -7.44 6.31
CA SER A 20 9.92 -6.48 5.46
C SER A 20 10.55 -7.14 4.23
N HIS A 21 11.01 -8.39 4.35
CA HIS A 21 11.55 -9.15 3.22
C HIS A 21 10.52 -9.36 2.10
N LEU A 22 9.23 -9.48 2.42
CA LEU A 22 8.16 -9.58 1.42
C LEU A 22 7.92 -8.24 0.70
N ALA A 23 7.95 -7.14 1.45
CA ALA A 23 7.85 -5.80 0.86
C ALA A 23 9.04 -5.48 -0.06
N GLU A 24 10.23 -5.89 0.31
CA GLU A 24 11.42 -5.77 -0.52
C GLU A 24 11.33 -6.63 -1.79
N ALA A 25 10.82 -7.86 -1.67
CA ALA A 25 10.57 -8.72 -2.82
C ALA A 25 9.55 -8.10 -3.78
N LEU A 26 8.50 -7.48 -3.25
CA LEU A 26 7.52 -6.74 -4.03
C LEU A 26 8.18 -5.61 -4.84
N ALA A 27 9.01 -4.79 -4.19
CA ALA A 27 9.71 -3.70 -4.84
C ALA A 27 10.65 -4.17 -5.96
N ARG A 28 11.27 -5.33 -5.81
CA ARG A 28 12.16 -5.90 -6.83
C ARG A 28 11.42 -6.55 -8.00
N SER A 29 10.23 -7.12 -7.73
CA SER A 29 9.51 -7.96 -8.71
C SER A 29 8.51 -7.18 -9.55
N GLU A 30 8.01 -6.06 -9.03
CA GLU A 30 6.95 -5.30 -9.64
C GLU A 30 7.49 -3.95 -10.14
N PRO A 31 7.74 -3.83 -11.47
CA PRO A 31 8.29 -2.59 -12.03
C PRO A 31 7.30 -1.43 -12.02
N ASP A 32 5.99 -1.70 -11.99
CA ASP A 32 4.94 -0.71 -12.08
C ASP A 32 4.25 -0.47 -10.74
N LEU A 33 5.01 -0.18 -9.69
CA LEU A 33 4.44 0.24 -8.41
C LEU A 33 3.97 1.68 -8.48
N LEU A 34 2.78 1.93 -7.96
CA LEU A 34 2.15 3.25 -7.89
C LEU A 34 1.85 3.62 -6.44
N VAL A 35 2.09 4.86 -6.09
CA VAL A 35 1.65 5.45 -4.83
C VAL A 35 1.04 6.82 -5.09
N PRO A 36 -0.07 7.16 -4.40
CA PRO A 36 -0.61 8.52 -4.47
C PRO A 36 0.26 9.49 -3.68
N ASP A 37 0.15 10.78 -3.96
CA ASP A 37 0.95 11.80 -3.26
C ASP A 37 0.68 11.85 -1.75
N PHE A 38 -0.54 11.56 -1.29
CA PHE A 38 -0.85 11.49 0.15
C PHE A 38 -0.18 10.29 0.87
N TRP A 39 0.38 9.33 0.15
CA TRP A 39 1.21 8.27 0.71
C TRP A 39 2.40 8.83 1.51
N LEU A 40 3.03 9.89 1.00
CA LEU A 40 4.11 10.57 1.73
C LEU A 40 3.65 11.22 3.02
N ASN A 41 2.42 11.70 3.10
CA ASN A 41 1.88 12.30 4.32
C ASN A 41 1.84 11.27 5.46
N GLU A 42 1.33 10.08 5.18
CA GLU A 42 1.28 8.99 6.16
C GLU A 42 2.68 8.48 6.52
N ALA A 43 3.52 8.23 5.51
CA ALA A 43 4.87 7.75 5.72
C ALA A 43 5.72 8.73 6.55
N THR A 44 5.64 10.02 6.25
CA THR A 44 6.34 11.06 7.00
C THR A 44 5.89 11.10 8.47
N ASN A 45 4.60 10.95 8.71
CA ASN A 45 4.07 10.91 10.08
C ASN A 45 4.59 9.69 10.87
N VAL A 46 4.68 8.53 10.23
CA VAL A 46 5.22 7.33 10.89
C VAL A 46 6.73 7.50 11.18
N LEU A 47 7.50 8.07 10.27
CA LEU A 47 8.91 8.39 10.53
C LEU A 47 9.08 9.33 11.71
N TRP A 48 8.24 10.35 11.82
CA TRP A 48 8.22 11.22 12.99
C TRP A 48 7.91 10.45 14.28
N LEU A 49 6.93 9.53 14.25
CA LEU A 49 6.62 8.68 15.41
C LEU A 49 7.81 7.82 15.83
N GLN A 50 8.62 7.32 14.89
CA GLN A 50 9.85 6.58 15.21
C GLN A 50 10.84 7.43 16.00
N VAL A 51 10.99 8.70 15.63
CA VAL A 51 11.84 9.64 16.37
C VAL A 51 11.25 9.93 17.75
N ARG A 52 9.95 10.21 17.82
CA ARG A 52 9.27 10.47 19.09
C ARG A 52 9.39 9.31 20.07
N ARG A 53 9.33 8.09 19.58
CA ARG A 53 9.49 6.85 20.37
C ARG A 53 10.95 6.49 20.63
N LYS A 54 11.89 7.30 20.17
CA LYS A 54 13.34 7.08 20.30
C LYS A 54 13.84 5.79 19.64
N LEU A 55 13.15 5.33 18.62
CA LEU A 55 13.54 4.20 17.78
C LEU A 55 14.43 4.62 16.62
N PHE A 56 14.26 5.85 16.13
CA PHE A 56 15.09 6.49 15.12
C PHE A 56 15.68 7.79 15.63
N THR A 57 16.88 8.11 15.17
CA THR A 57 17.39 9.48 15.23
C THR A 57 16.69 10.37 14.20
N PRO A 58 16.70 11.71 14.37
CA PRO A 58 16.18 12.61 13.33
C PRO A 58 16.83 12.39 11.96
N ASP A 59 18.13 12.10 11.91
CA ASP A 59 18.83 11.85 10.65
C ASP A 59 18.40 10.53 10.00
N GLU A 60 18.21 9.47 10.78
CA GLU A 60 17.67 8.20 10.28
C GLU A 60 16.27 8.38 9.67
N ALA A 61 15.41 9.20 10.28
CA ALA A 61 14.09 9.50 9.74
C ALA A 61 14.18 10.28 8.41
N ARG A 62 15.10 11.25 8.31
CA ARG A 62 15.34 11.99 7.06
C ARG A 62 15.88 11.09 5.95
N GLU A 63 16.80 10.21 6.27
CA GLU A 63 17.31 9.20 5.32
C GLU A 63 16.20 8.26 4.86
N GLY A 64 15.33 7.83 5.76
CA GLY A 64 14.16 7.01 5.43
C GLY A 64 13.24 7.69 4.42
N LEU A 65 12.97 8.98 4.59
CA LEU A 65 12.16 9.75 3.64
C LEU A 65 12.82 9.87 2.27
N VAL A 66 14.13 10.07 2.22
CA VAL A 66 14.89 10.09 0.97
C VAL A 66 14.79 8.75 0.24
N LEU A 67 14.94 7.64 0.96
CA LEU A 67 14.84 6.28 0.41
C LEU A 67 13.44 6.01 -0.15
N LEU A 68 12.39 6.40 0.57
CA LEU A 68 11.01 6.22 0.11
C LEU A 68 10.74 6.95 -1.21
N ARG A 69 11.20 8.20 -1.32
CA ARG A 69 11.06 8.99 -2.56
C ARG A 69 11.87 8.42 -3.72
N ALA A 70 13.02 7.82 -3.44
CA ALA A 70 13.85 7.19 -4.46
C ALA A 70 13.25 5.86 -4.96
N GLN A 71 12.50 5.17 -4.12
CA GLN A 71 11.89 3.88 -4.45
C GLN A 71 10.70 4.01 -5.40
N VAL A 72 9.80 4.96 -5.13
CA VAL A 72 8.61 5.20 -5.96
C VAL A 72 8.32 6.70 -6.00
N GLU A 73 8.15 7.26 -7.18
CA GLU A 73 7.73 8.65 -7.35
C GLU A 73 6.22 8.77 -7.11
N PRO A 74 5.77 9.59 -6.16
CA PRO A 74 4.34 9.75 -5.89
C PRO A 74 3.60 10.39 -7.06
N THR A 75 2.39 9.88 -7.33
CA THR A 75 1.51 10.41 -8.37
C THR A 75 0.63 11.52 -7.80
N PRO A 76 0.57 12.71 -8.43
CA PRO A 76 -0.35 13.78 -8.02
C PRO A 76 -1.81 13.36 -8.17
N THR A 77 -2.63 13.62 -7.15
CA THR A 77 -4.03 13.16 -7.12
C THR A 77 -5.07 14.27 -7.09
N ALA A 78 -4.67 15.54 -7.01
CA ALA A 78 -5.59 16.67 -6.81
C ALA A 78 -6.73 16.77 -7.84
N HIS A 79 -6.54 16.26 -9.06
CA HIS A 79 -7.52 16.30 -10.15
C HIS A 79 -8.32 15.00 -10.32
N MET A 80 -8.09 13.98 -9.49
CA MET A 80 -8.64 12.63 -9.71
C MET A 80 -10.02 12.39 -9.09
N ARG A 81 -10.53 13.29 -8.27
CA ARG A 81 -11.84 13.15 -7.61
C ARG A 81 -12.02 11.82 -6.85
N LEU A 82 -10.99 11.38 -6.15
CA LEU A 82 -10.97 10.08 -5.46
C LEU A 82 -11.99 9.98 -4.31
N HIS A 83 -12.37 11.11 -3.73
CA HIS A 83 -13.16 11.15 -2.50
C HIS A 83 -14.58 10.59 -2.69
N ASP A 84 -15.20 10.76 -3.85
CA ASP A 84 -16.55 10.25 -4.10
C ASP A 84 -16.59 8.72 -3.96
N LEU A 85 -15.72 8.01 -4.67
CA LEU A 85 -15.64 6.55 -4.60
C LEU A 85 -15.14 6.07 -3.22
N ALA A 86 -14.14 6.73 -2.65
CA ALA A 86 -13.63 6.38 -1.33
C ALA A 86 -14.72 6.47 -0.26
N LEU A 87 -15.55 7.52 -0.29
CA LEU A 87 -16.67 7.68 0.62
C LEU A 87 -17.71 6.55 0.45
N ASP A 88 -18.08 6.24 -0.78
CA ASP A 88 -19.04 5.17 -1.06
C ASP A 88 -18.54 3.80 -0.56
N ILE A 89 -17.27 3.49 -0.79
CA ILE A 89 -16.67 2.25 -0.30
C ILE A 89 -16.67 2.23 1.24
N SER A 90 -16.26 3.33 1.86
CA SER A 90 -16.20 3.44 3.33
C SER A 90 -17.57 3.28 3.98
N ILE A 91 -18.62 3.83 3.39
CA ILE A 91 -20.00 3.64 3.85
C ILE A 91 -20.40 2.17 3.73
N ALA A 92 -20.06 1.51 2.64
CA ALA A 92 -20.43 0.12 2.39
C ALA A 92 -19.76 -0.87 3.35
N ILE A 93 -18.52 -0.60 3.77
CA ILE A 93 -17.74 -1.52 4.63
C ILE A 93 -17.55 -1.03 6.06
N ASP A 94 -18.10 0.13 6.41
CA ASP A 94 -17.93 0.76 7.74
C ASP A 94 -16.46 0.89 8.13
N HIS A 95 -15.66 1.50 7.26
CA HIS A 95 -14.22 1.69 7.45
C HIS A 95 -13.81 3.11 7.06
N SER A 96 -12.73 3.64 7.65
CA SER A 96 -12.30 5.01 7.39
C SER A 96 -11.84 5.22 5.94
N THR A 97 -11.97 6.45 5.45
CA THR A 97 -11.59 6.80 4.07
C THR A 97 -10.08 6.83 3.83
N TYR A 98 -9.26 6.84 4.87
CA TYR A 98 -7.80 6.84 4.70
C TYR A 98 -7.31 5.62 3.92
N ASP A 99 -7.86 4.44 4.19
CA ASP A 99 -7.52 3.22 3.45
C ASP A 99 -8.27 3.11 2.13
N THR A 100 -9.56 3.48 2.09
CA THR A 100 -10.36 3.39 0.86
C THR A 100 -9.93 4.39 -0.22
N LEU A 101 -9.24 5.47 0.15
CA LEU A 101 -8.61 6.38 -0.83
C LEU A 101 -7.56 5.67 -1.68
N TYR A 102 -6.80 4.72 -1.14
CA TYR A 102 -5.86 3.92 -1.93
C TYR A 102 -6.58 3.06 -2.97
N LEU A 103 -7.72 2.48 -2.59
CA LEU A 103 -8.52 1.70 -3.53
C LEU A 103 -9.12 2.58 -4.62
N ALA A 104 -9.66 3.75 -4.26
CA ALA A 104 -10.14 4.72 -5.23
C ALA A 104 -9.03 5.18 -6.21
N PHE A 105 -7.83 5.39 -5.68
CA PHE A 105 -6.65 5.69 -6.50
C PHE A 105 -6.32 4.55 -7.46
N ALA A 106 -6.33 3.32 -6.99
CA ALA A 106 -6.07 2.15 -7.84
C ALA A 106 -7.09 2.04 -8.98
N VAL A 107 -8.36 2.26 -8.70
CA VAL A 107 -9.41 2.29 -9.73
C VAL A 107 -9.15 3.40 -10.75
N ALA A 108 -8.85 4.61 -10.29
CA ALA A 108 -8.57 5.75 -11.17
C ALA A 108 -7.34 5.53 -12.06
N MET A 109 -6.32 4.83 -11.56
CA MET A 109 -5.09 4.52 -12.29
C MET A 109 -5.20 3.27 -13.17
N GLY A 110 -6.29 2.52 -13.09
CA GLY A 110 -6.42 1.24 -13.78
C GLY A 110 -5.48 0.17 -13.25
N ALA A 111 -5.07 0.27 -11.99
CA ALA A 111 -4.21 -0.72 -11.34
C ALA A 111 -4.96 -2.04 -11.10
N SER A 112 -4.23 -3.14 -11.03
CA SER A 112 -4.82 -4.47 -10.81
C SER A 112 -5.18 -4.73 -9.36
N ALA A 113 -4.43 -4.14 -8.42
CA ALA A 113 -4.66 -4.37 -6.99
C ALA A 113 -4.01 -3.28 -6.12
N VAL A 114 -4.46 -3.24 -4.87
CA VAL A 114 -3.82 -2.53 -3.77
C VAL A 114 -3.25 -3.56 -2.81
N VAL A 115 -1.96 -3.45 -2.51
CA VAL A 115 -1.32 -4.28 -1.49
C VAL A 115 -1.28 -3.49 -0.17
N ALA A 116 -1.85 -4.06 0.88
CA ALA A 116 -2.00 -3.45 2.19
C ALA A 116 -1.67 -4.45 3.29
N THR A 117 -1.36 -3.95 4.49
CA THR A 117 -1.09 -4.78 5.67
C THR A 117 -2.08 -4.56 6.80
N ASP A 118 -3.00 -3.59 6.69
CA ASP A 118 -4.02 -3.34 7.70
C ASP A 118 -5.04 -4.48 7.72
N GLY A 119 -4.99 -5.30 8.77
CA GLY A 119 -5.91 -6.43 8.96
C GLY A 119 -7.37 -6.04 9.01
N PRO A 120 -7.80 -5.02 9.78
CA PRO A 120 -9.17 -4.53 9.77
C PRO A 120 -9.68 -4.11 8.39
N PHE A 121 -8.88 -3.40 7.62
CA PHE A 121 -9.25 -3.01 6.25
C PHE A 121 -9.43 -4.23 5.34
N LEU A 122 -8.46 -5.14 5.35
CA LEU A 122 -8.52 -6.38 4.57
C LEU A 122 -9.76 -7.21 4.90
N ARG A 123 -10.11 -7.34 6.19
CA ARG A 123 -11.31 -8.07 6.62
C ARG A 123 -12.59 -7.37 6.18
N SER A 124 -12.67 -6.05 6.35
CA SER A 124 -13.84 -5.27 5.95
C SER A 124 -14.09 -5.33 4.44
N MET A 125 -13.03 -5.31 3.63
CA MET A 125 -13.17 -5.40 2.17
C MET A 125 -13.71 -6.75 1.70
N ARG A 126 -13.52 -7.84 2.43
CA ARG A 126 -14.11 -9.15 2.09
C ARG A 126 -15.64 -9.12 2.11
N ALA A 127 -16.24 -8.23 2.89
CA ALA A 127 -17.69 -8.06 3.00
C ALA A 127 -18.27 -7.06 2.00
N HIS A 128 -17.44 -6.44 1.15
CA HIS A 128 -17.93 -5.48 0.15
C HIS A 128 -18.85 -6.17 -0.85
N PRO A 129 -20.03 -5.56 -1.16
CA PRO A 129 -21.01 -6.19 -2.06
C PRO A 129 -20.55 -6.31 -3.51
N ASP A 130 -19.58 -5.48 -3.95
CA ASP A 130 -18.99 -5.59 -5.28
C ASP A 130 -17.75 -6.51 -5.25
N PRO A 131 -17.83 -7.72 -5.84
CA PRO A 131 -16.69 -8.65 -5.85
C PRO A 131 -15.47 -8.12 -6.58
N SER A 132 -15.64 -7.24 -7.56
CA SER A 132 -14.51 -6.66 -8.30
C SER A 132 -13.68 -5.74 -7.42
N LEU A 133 -14.30 -4.97 -6.55
CA LEU A 133 -13.61 -4.11 -5.58
C LEU A 133 -12.99 -4.92 -4.44
N SER A 134 -13.71 -5.89 -3.90
CA SER A 134 -13.18 -6.72 -2.81
C SER A 134 -11.95 -7.53 -3.25
N ALA A 135 -11.92 -7.99 -4.49
CA ALA A 135 -10.80 -8.74 -5.05
C ALA A 135 -9.56 -7.88 -5.33
N MET A 136 -9.71 -6.56 -5.39
CA MET A 136 -8.58 -5.65 -5.65
C MET A 136 -7.66 -5.46 -4.44
N VAL A 137 -8.10 -5.76 -3.23
CA VAL A 137 -7.27 -5.54 -2.02
C VAL A 137 -6.61 -6.84 -1.62
N LEU A 138 -5.28 -6.85 -1.64
CA LEU A 138 -4.45 -8.01 -1.31
C LEU A 138 -3.61 -7.73 -0.07
N SER A 139 -3.47 -8.73 0.80
CA SER A 139 -2.41 -8.71 1.80
C SER A 139 -1.04 -8.92 1.15
N LEU A 140 0.01 -8.52 1.84
CA LEU A 140 1.38 -8.77 1.39
C LEU A 140 1.68 -10.27 1.28
N ASP A 141 1.15 -11.08 2.21
CA ASP A 141 1.24 -12.54 2.16
C ASP A 141 0.50 -13.13 0.95
N ALA A 142 -0.70 -12.62 0.64
CA ALA A 142 -1.47 -13.09 -0.51
C ALA A 142 -0.76 -12.78 -1.82
N TRP A 143 -0.17 -11.57 -1.93
CA TRP A 143 0.67 -11.24 -3.07
C TRP A 143 1.85 -12.20 -3.20
N ALA A 144 2.58 -12.46 -2.11
CA ALA A 144 3.75 -13.35 -2.12
C ALA A 144 3.38 -14.77 -2.55
N ARG A 145 2.25 -15.31 -2.07
CA ARG A 145 1.75 -16.63 -2.50
C ARG A 145 1.41 -16.67 -3.99
N SER A 146 0.88 -15.58 -4.56
CA SER A 146 0.56 -15.52 -5.99
C SER A 146 1.80 -15.60 -6.87
N GLN A 147 2.97 -15.20 -6.37
CA GLN A 147 4.24 -15.29 -7.09
C GLN A 147 4.81 -16.72 -7.11
N GLY A 148 4.56 -17.51 -6.05
CA GLY A 148 5.03 -18.90 -5.94
C GLY A 148 4.21 -19.92 -6.73
N GLY A 149 3.05 -19.58 -7.26
CA GLY A 149 2.18 -20.48 -8.03
C GLY A 149 2.60 -20.71 -9.49
N GLY A 150 3.72 -20.16 -9.94
CA GLY A 150 4.22 -20.25 -11.33
C GLY A 150 5.26 -21.34 -11.58
N GLU A 151 5.75 -22.03 -10.56
CA GLU A 151 6.63 -23.19 -10.74
C GLU A 151 5.84 -24.48 -10.67
N SER A 152 5.29 -24.88 -11.81
CA SER A 152 4.99 -26.29 -12.05
C SER A 152 6.33 -26.98 -12.29
N PRO A 153 6.69 -28.05 -11.57
CA PRO A 153 7.88 -28.78 -11.89
C PRO A 153 7.70 -29.38 -13.28
N ALA A 154 8.59 -29.00 -14.19
CA ALA A 154 8.73 -29.70 -15.45
C ALA A 154 9.25 -31.12 -15.14
N GLU A 155 8.47 -32.13 -15.49
CA GLU A 155 8.94 -33.53 -15.62
C GLU A 155 9.97 -33.63 -16.76
#